data_cdcab31430d282337758474759acdf64
#
_entry.id   cdcab31430d282337758474759acdf64
#
_cell.length_a   1.000
_cell.length_b   1.000
_cell.length_c   1.000
_cell.angle_alpha   90.00
_cell.angle_beta   90.00
_cell.angle_gamma   90.00
#
_symmetry.space_group_name_H-M   'P 1'
#
loop_
_entity.id
_entity.type
_entity.pdbx_description
1 polymer ?
#
loop_
_entity_poly.entity_id
_entity_poly.type
_entity_poly.pdbx_seq_one_letter_code
_entity_poly.pdbx_strand_id
1 'polypeptide(L)'
;MFVLGDPHDEEKECFALRPMTCPFQYQVYLNKQRSYRDLPMRLTETSTLFRNEASGEMHGLIRVRQFTISEGHYILRPDQLEQEFKGCLELAKYFLDTVGLLENCTFRFSQWDPENKNNKYEGTKEQWEESQAVMKTILDDLGVDYEVGIDEAAFYGPKLDIQYKNVFGKEDTIVTIQIDMLLAERFGMYYIDKDGQKKLPVSYTHLRAHET
;
A
#
# COMPACT_ATOMS: atom_id res chain seq x y z
N MET A 1 -4.77 2.95 17.55
CA MET A 1 -4.36 4.35 17.25
C MET A 1 -4.05 5.07 18.55
N PHE A 2 -3.27 6.16 18.50
CA PHE A 2 -3.22 7.12 19.61
C PHE A 2 -4.39 8.09 19.47
N VAL A 3 -5.17 8.20 20.53
CA VAL A 3 -6.36 9.06 20.59
C VAL A 3 -6.12 10.16 21.64
N LEU A 4 -6.49 11.38 21.32
CA LEU A 4 -6.44 12.55 22.18
C LEU A 4 -7.88 12.97 22.47
N GLY A 5 -8.29 12.91 23.73
CA GLY A 5 -9.69 13.06 24.17
C GLY A 5 -10.35 11.72 24.44
N ASP A 6 -11.63 11.76 24.76
CA ASP A 6 -12.46 10.57 24.99
C ASP A 6 -13.30 10.30 23.74
N PRO A 7 -13.09 9.18 23.03
CA PRO A 7 -13.85 8.86 21.81
C PRO A 7 -15.32 8.50 22.11
N HIS A 8 -15.70 8.35 23.37
CA HIS A 8 -17.06 8.05 23.81
C HIS A 8 -17.82 9.29 24.33
N ASP A 9 -17.15 10.44 24.44
CA ASP A 9 -17.75 11.71 24.84
C ASP A 9 -18.14 12.49 23.56
N GLU A 10 -19.41 12.38 23.16
CA GLU A 10 -19.94 13.03 21.97
C GLU A 10 -20.01 14.57 22.08
N GLU A 11 -19.87 15.12 23.28
CA GLU A 11 -19.91 16.57 23.52
C GLU A 11 -18.55 17.26 23.34
N LYS A 12 -17.46 16.48 23.27
CA LYS A 12 -16.11 16.99 23.17
C LYS A 12 -15.39 16.55 21.89
N GLU A 13 -14.52 17.43 21.43
CA GLU A 13 -13.64 17.09 20.30
C GLU A 13 -12.67 15.95 20.67
N CYS A 14 -12.59 14.97 19.78
CA CYS A 14 -11.67 13.85 19.88
C CYS A 14 -10.78 13.81 18.63
N PHE A 15 -9.48 13.67 18.83
CA PHE A 15 -8.50 13.59 17.74
C PHE A 15 -7.78 12.26 17.78
N ALA A 16 -7.33 11.81 16.61
CA ALA A 16 -6.46 10.65 16.47
C ALA A 16 -5.17 11.02 15.74
N LEU A 17 -4.04 10.56 16.25
CA LEU A 17 -2.79 10.67 15.51
C LEU A 17 -2.82 9.70 14.34
N ARG A 18 -2.47 10.18 13.14
CA ARG A 18 -2.60 9.39 11.90
C ARG A 18 -1.65 8.18 11.88
N PRO A 19 -2.16 6.97 11.62
CA PRO A 19 -1.36 5.76 11.52
C PRO A 19 -0.88 5.44 10.10
N MET A 20 -1.42 6.16 9.08
CA MET A 20 -1.17 5.97 7.64
C MET A 20 -1.48 7.25 6.87
N THR A 21 -1.00 7.35 5.64
CA THR A 21 -1.21 8.52 4.76
C THR A 21 -2.39 8.33 3.79
N CYS A 22 -2.72 7.09 3.42
CA CYS A 22 -3.73 6.76 2.41
C CYS A 22 -5.05 7.54 2.51
N PRO A 23 -5.72 7.63 3.68
CA PRO A 23 -6.99 8.34 3.80
C PRO A 23 -6.91 9.81 3.41
N PHE A 24 -5.77 10.46 3.69
CA PHE A 24 -5.57 11.87 3.37
C PHE A 24 -5.35 12.09 1.88
N GLN A 25 -4.64 11.19 1.21
CA GLN A 25 -4.47 11.20 -0.24
C GLN A 25 -5.81 10.98 -0.96
N TYR A 26 -6.68 10.13 -0.43
CA TYR A 26 -8.04 9.94 -0.96
C TYR A 26 -8.90 11.19 -0.79
N GLN A 27 -8.78 11.92 0.33
CA GLN A 27 -9.46 13.21 0.50
C GLN A 27 -8.97 14.26 -0.52
N VAL A 28 -7.68 14.29 -0.83
CA VAL A 28 -7.15 15.15 -1.90
C VAL A 28 -7.75 14.79 -3.26
N TYR A 29 -7.91 13.49 -3.55
CA TYR A 29 -8.60 13.05 -4.75
C TYR A 29 -10.06 13.51 -4.79
N LEU A 30 -10.78 13.34 -3.69
CA LEU A 30 -12.21 13.65 -3.54
C LEU A 30 -12.52 15.15 -3.51
N ASN A 31 -11.52 16.02 -3.34
CA ASN A 31 -11.71 17.47 -3.24
C ASN A 31 -12.39 18.08 -4.49
N LYS A 32 -12.33 17.41 -5.64
CA LYS A 32 -13.07 17.79 -6.86
C LYS A 32 -13.44 16.57 -7.68
N GLN A 33 -14.44 16.72 -8.53
CA GLN A 33 -14.79 15.68 -9.51
C GLN A 33 -13.62 15.42 -10.46
N ARG A 34 -13.33 14.13 -10.70
CA ARG A 34 -12.27 13.68 -11.59
C ARG A 34 -12.84 13.04 -12.86
N SER A 35 -12.11 13.17 -13.95
CA SER A 35 -12.40 12.48 -15.21
C SER A 35 -11.29 11.47 -15.54
N TYR A 36 -11.55 10.59 -16.50
CA TYR A 36 -10.55 9.64 -17.01
C TYR A 36 -9.26 10.33 -17.51
N ARG A 37 -9.32 11.62 -17.86
CA ARG A 37 -8.16 12.41 -18.32
C ARG A 37 -7.26 12.86 -17.17
N ASP A 38 -7.79 12.90 -15.96
CA ASP A 38 -7.02 13.23 -14.76
C ASP A 38 -6.18 12.05 -14.25
N LEU A 39 -6.40 10.86 -14.82
CA LEU A 39 -5.74 9.61 -14.41
C LEU A 39 -4.69 9.14 -15.45
N PRO A 40 -3.54 8.62 -15.02
CA PRO A 40 -3.16 8.31 -13.63
C PRO A 40 -2.82 9.56 -12.83
N MET A 41 -3.26 9.61 -11.57
CA MET A 41 -2.85 10.64 -10.62
C MET A 41 -1.82 10.04 -9.66
N ARG A 42 -0.64 10.66 -9.59
CA ARG A 42 0.46 10.23 -8.73
C ARG A 42 0.66 11.27 -7.64
N LEU A 43 0.42 10.88 -6.40
CA LEU A 43 0.53 11.73 -5.22
C LEU A 43 1.67 11.18 -4.35
N THR A 44 2.52 12.06 -3.85
CA THR A 44 3.59 11.68 -2.92
C THR A 44 3.49 12.50 -1.65
N GLU A 45 3.83 11.88 -0.54
CA GLU A 45 3.85 12.54 0.76
C GLU A 45 4.98 12.00 1.62
N THR A 46 5.75 12.90 2.24
CA THR A 46 6.65 12.56 3.35
C THR A 46 6.02 13.06 4.62
N SER A 47 5.70 12.16 5.54
CA SER A 47 4.97 12.53 6.74
C SER A 47 5.23 11.65 7.94
N THR A 48 5.04 12.23 9.13
CA THR A 48 5.15 11.52 10.38
C THR A 48 3.87 10.75 10.68
N LEU A 49 4.03 9.47 10.99
CA LEU A 49 2.96 8.55 11.37
C LEU A 49 3.12 8.06 12.79
N PHE A 50 2.00 7.66 13.39
CA PHE A 50 1.93 7.21 14.77
C PHE A 50 1.16 5.90 14.88
N ARG A 51 1.81 4.86 15.41
CA ARG A 51 1.19 3.56 15.62
C ARG A 51 1.33 3.17 17.09
N ASN A 52 0.21 2.85 17.71
CA ASN A 52 0.21 2.42 19.11
C ASN A 52 0.60 0.93 19.19
N GLU A 53 1.86 0.67 18.86
CA GLU A 53 2.44 -0.67 18.94
C GLU A 53 2.49 -1.15 20.39
N ALA A 54 2.20 -2.43 20.62
CA ALA A 54 2.39 -3.02 21.94
C ALA A 54 3.88 -3.02 22.32
N SER A 55 4.17 -2.90 23.60
CA SER A 55 5.56 -2.81 24.07
C SER A 55 6.43 -4.01 23.67
N GLY A 56 5.83 -5.21 23.61
CA GLY A 56 6.51 -6.44 23.17
C GLY A 56 6.76 -6.55 21.67
N GLU A 57 6.13 -5.68 20.87
CA GLU A 57 6.30 -5.65 19.41
C GLU A 57 7.36 -4.64 18.97
N MET A 58 7.73 -3.69 19.85
CA MET A 58 8.75 -2.69 19.51
C MET A 58 10.12 -3.33 19.39
N HIS A 59 10.86 -2.97 18.33
CA HIS A 59 12.17 -3.55 18.05
C HIS A 59 13.12 -2.54 17.45
N GLY A 60 14.06 -2.04 18.28
CA GLY A 60 15.08 -1.08 17.87
C GLY A 60 14.48 0.14 17.16
N LEU A 61 15.03 0.49 16.00
CA LEU A 61 14.48 1.51 15.10
C LEU A 61 13.56 0.93 14.01
N ILE A 62 13.47 -0.40 13.88
CA ILE A 62 12.69 -1.07 12.84
C ILE A 62 11.18 -1.00 13.13
N ARG A 63 10.79 -1.09 14.42
CA ARG A 63 9.39 -1.03 14.83
C ARG A 63 9.21 -0.10 16.02
N VAL A 64 8.78 1.11 15.72
CA VAL A 64 8.64 2.23 16.66
C VAL A 64 7.21 2.80 16.61
N ARG A 65 6.86 3.61 17.62
CA ARG A 65 5.52 4.21 17.71
C ARG A 65 5.37 5.49 16.91
N GLN A 66 6.46 6.17 16.61
CA GLN A 66 6.52 7.36 15.76
C GLN A 66 7.62 7.17 14.73
N PHE A 67 7.31 7.40 13.45
CA PHE A 67 8.27 7.30 12.36
C PHE A 67 7.85 8.19 11.21
N THR A 68 8.80 8.55 10.38
CA THR A 68 8.54 9.26 9.13
C THR A 68 8.51 8.25 7.99
N ILE A 69 7.57 8.41 7.09
CA ILE A 69 7.43 7.60 5.88
C ILE A 69 7.41 8.51 4.67
N SER A 70 8.08 8.08 3.61
CA SER A 70 7.93 8.67 2.28
C SER A 70 7.22 7.64 1.41
N GLU A 71 6.02 7.96 0.96
CA GLU A 71 5.23 7.05 0.15
C GLU A 71 4.49 7.77 -0.97
N GLY A 72 4.18 7.04 -2.04
CA GLY A 72 3.37 7.50 -3.15
C GLY A 72 2.07 6.71 -3.25
N HIS A 73 0.99 7.40 -3.60
CA HIS A 73 -0.29 6.81 -3.94
C HIS A 73 -0.60 7.10 -5.39
N TYR A 74 -0.85 6.06 -6.15
CA TYR A 74 -1.29 6.17 -7.53
C TYR A 74 -2.76 5.83 -7.59
N ILE A 75 -3.54 6.75 -8.16
CA ILE A 75 -4.96 6.56 -8.40
C ILE A 75 -5.12 6.52 -9.91
N LEU A 76 -5.64 5.42 -10.41
CA LEU A 76 -5.57 5.11 -11.84
C LEU A 76 -6.80 4.34 -12.32
N ARG A 77 -6.96 4.25 -13.63
CA ARG A 77 -7.95 3.35 -14.23
C ARG A 77 -7.41 1.91 -14.26
N PRO A 78 -8.27 0.90 -14.23
CA PRO A 78 -7.84 -0.51 -14.31
C PRO A 78 -6.91 -0.81 -15.50
N ASP A 79 -7.17 -0.19 -16.66
CA ASP A 79 -6.35 -0.36 -17.88
C ASP A 79 -4.95 0.25 -17.81
N GLN A 80 -4.64 1.03 -16.77
CA GLN A 80 -3.33 1.64 -16.55
C GLN A 80 -2.48 0.87 -15.51
N LEU A 81 -3.07 -0.10 -14.81
CA LEU A 81 -2.45 -0.73 -13.64
C LEU A 81 -1.12 -1.39 -13.98
N GLU A 82 -1.07 -2.19 -15.03
CA GLU A 82 0.15 -2.90 -15.45
C GLU A 82 1.30 -1.94 -15.75
N GLN A 83 1.03 -0.92 -16.57
CA GLN A 83 2.04 0.07 -16.95
C GLN A 83 2.56 0.86 -15.75
N GLU A 84 1.68 1.29 -14.86
CA GLU A 84 2.05 2.06 -13.67
C GLU A 84 2.79 1.19 -12.66
N PHE A 85 2.38 -0.05 -12.48
CA PHE A 85 3.08 -1.02 -11.64
C PHE A 85 4.50 -1.28 -12.14
N LYS A 86 4.65 -1.49 -13.45
CA LYS A 86 5.95 -1.63 -14.09
C LYS A 86 6.84 -0.42 -13.82
N GLY A 87 6.33 0.79 -14.05
CA GLY A 87 7.10 2.02 -13.80
C GLY A 87 7.55 2.15 -12.34
N CYS A 88 6.71 1.75 -11.39
CA CYS A 88 7.05 1.69 -9.99
C CYS A 88 8.16 0.71 -9.66
N LEU A 89 8.04 -0.51 -10.19
CA LEU A 89 9.04 -1.55 -10.00
C LEU A 89 10.39 -1.14 -10.59
N GLU A 90 10.37 -0.53 -11.78
CA GLU A 90 11.59 0.01 -12.42
C GLU A 90 12.23 1.12 -11.58
N LEU A 91 11.41 2.02 -11.01
CA LEU A 91 11.90 3.07 -10.11
C LEU A 91 12.51 2.49 -8.83
N ALA A 92 11.86 1.49 -8.23
CA ALA A 92 12.38 0.80 -7.05
C ALA A 92 13.72 0.12 -7.35
N LYS A 93 13.81 -0.62 -8.47
CA LYS A 93 15.05 -1.26 -8.91
C LYS A 93 16.17 -0.24 -9.18
N TYR A 94 15.85 0.86 -9.87
CA TYR A 94 16.80 1.94 -10.13
C TYR A 94 17.35 2.55 -8.83
N PHE A 95 16.48 2.82 -7.87
CA PHE A 95 16.88 3.35 -6.56
C PHE A 95 17.80 2.37 -5.82
N LEU A 96 17.39 1.11 -5.72
CA LEU A 96 18.15 0.06 -5.03
C LEU A 96 19.51 -0.22 -5.68
N ASP A 97 19.57 -0.17 -7.01
CA ASP A 97 20.82 -0.29 -7.77
C ASP A 97 21.75 0.90 -7.49
N THR A 98 21.20 2.12 -7.50
CA THR A 98 21.96 3.36 -7.23
C THR A 98 22.64 3.35 -5.86
N VAL A 99 21.99 2.75 -4.85
CA VAL A 99 22.54 2.63 -3.48
C VAL A 99 23.27 1.30 -3.26
N GLY A 100 23.43 0.47 -4.29
CA GLY A 100 24.18 -0.79 -4.24
C GLY A 100 23.53 -1.92 -3.46
N LEU A 101 22.19 -1.92 -3.33
CA LEU A 101 21.44 -2.93 -2.58
C LEU A 101 20.76 -3.97 -3.47
N LEU A 102 20.52 -3.68 -4.75
CA LEU A 102 19.66 -4.49 -5.62
C LEU A 102 20.10 -5.95 -5.75
N GLU A 103 21.41 -6.20 -5.85
CA GLU A 103 21.96 -7.56 -6.02
C GLU A 103 21.62 -8.51 -4.85
N ASN A 104 21.35 -7.96 -3.65
CA ASN A 104 21.04 -8.71 -2.46
C ASN A 104 19.54 -8.67 -2.09
N CYS A 105 18.72 -8.16 -3.01
CA CYS A 105 17.28 -8.10 -2.83
C CYS A 105 16.60 -9.36 -3.37
N THR A 106 15.56 -9.79 -2.66
CA THR A 106 14.61 -10.81 -3.09
C THR A 106 13.23 -10.19 -3.20
N PHE A 107 12.38 -10.78 -4.04
CA PHE A 107 11.01 -10.30 -4.24
C PHE A 107 10.04 -11.32 -3.65
N ARG A 108 9.08 -10.83 -2.88
CA ARG A 108 8.07 -11.67 -2.25
C ARG A 108 6.67 -11.20 -2.61
N PHE A 109 5.91 -12.06 -3.28
CA PHE A 109 4.50 -11.84 -3.54
C PHE A 109 3.70 -12.27 -2.32
N SER A 110 3.33 -11.30 -1.49
CA SER A 110 2.60 -11.50 -0.25
C SER A 110 1.10 -11.60 -0.52
N GLN A 111 0.54 -12.76 -0.24
CA GLN A 111 -0.85 -13.14 -0.48
C GLN A 111 -1.63 -13.25 0.83
N TRP A 112 -2.96 -13.22 0.74
CA TRP A 112 -3.83 -13.46 1.87
C TRP A 112 -3.89 -14.96 2.24
N ASP A 113 -4.35 -15.26 3.46
CA ASP A 113 -4.78 -16.60 3.83
C ASP A 113 -6.28 -16.73 3.60
N PRO A 114 -6.73 -17.65 2.70
CA PRO A 114 -8.16 -17.87 2.44
C PRO A 114 -8.98 -18.29 3.68
N GLU A 115 -8.34 -18.87 4.68
CA GLU A 115 -9.01 -19.26 5.92
C GLU A 115 -9.30 -18.05 6.83
N ASN A 116 -8.54 -16.95 6.67
CA ASN A 116 -8.69 -15.69 7.42
C ASN A 116 -9.04 -15.88 8.92
N LYS A 117 -8.37 -16.81 9.56
CA LYS A 117 -8.67 -17.27 10.93
C LYS A 117 -8.72 -16.16 11.97
N ASN A 118 -7.95 -15.08 11.72
CA ASN A 118 -7.83 -13.96 12.65
C ASN A 118 -8.66 -12.73 12.22
N ASN A 119 -9.55 -12.87 11.23
CA ASN A 119 -10.28 -11.75 10.62
C ASN A 119 -9.34 -10.58 10.25
N LYS A 120 -8.15 -10.89 9.77
CA LYS A 120 -7.13 -9.91 9.41
C LYS A 120 -7.47 -9.18 8.10
N TYR A 121 -8.14 -9.89 7.20
CA TYR A 121 -8.37 -9.46 5.83
C TYR A 121 -9.79 -8.95 5.63
N GLU A 122 -9.89 -7.79 5.01
CA GLU A 122 -11.14 -7.12 4.67
C GLU A 122 -11.56 -7.43 3.23
N GLY A 123 -12.87 -7.33 2.94
CA GLY A 123 -13.41 -7.61 1.62
C GLY A 123 -13.90 -9.04 1.44
N THR A 124 -14.27 -9.39 0.21
CA THR A 124 -14.79 -10.72 -0.13
C THR A 124 -13.68 -11.62 -0.70
N LYS A 125 -13.92 -12.93 -0.66
CA LYS A 125 -13.01 -13.90 -1.24
C LYS A 125 -12.75 -13.64 -2.73
N GLU A 126 -13.81 -13.28 -3.46
CA GLU A 126 -13.75 -13.01 -4.90
C GLU A 126 -12.85 -11.80 -5.20
N GLN A 127 -12.96 -10.72 -4.41
CA GLN A 127 -12.10 -9.54 -4.52
C GLN A 127 -10.62 -9.89 -4.30
N TRP A 128 -10.33 -10.76 -3.33
CA TRP A 128 -8.97 -11.22 -3.07
C TRP A 128 -8.41 -12.08 -4.18
N GLU A 129 -9.21 -13.05 -4.66
CA GLU A 129 -8.80 -13.93 -5.77
C GLU A 129 -8.54 -13.12 -7.04
N GLU A 130 -9.40 -12.15 -7.36
CA GLU A 130 -9.24 -11.25 -8.51
C GLU A 130 -7.98 -10.39 -8.38
N SER A 131 -7.80 -9.71 -7.25
CA SER A 131 -6.65 -8.81 -7.05
C SER A 131 -5.31 -9.56 -7.08
N GLN A 132 -5.26 -10.75 -6.50
CA GLN A 132 -4.07 -11.60 -6.54
C GLN A 132 -3.78 -12.14 -7.94
N ALA A 133 -4.82 -12.52 -8.69
CA ALA A 133 -4.67 -12.97 -10.06
C ALA A 133 -4.12 -11.85 -10.95
N VAL A 134 -4.64 -10.63 -10.81
CA VAL A 134 -4.12 -9.45 -11.53
C VAL A 134 -2.65 -9.20 -11.18
N MET A 135 -2.29 -9.16 -9.89
CA MET A 135 -0.89 -8.95 -9.50
C MET A 135 0.01 -10.05 -10.00
N LYS A 136 -0.42 -11.31 -9.90
CA LYS A 136 0.33 -12.45 -10.41
C LYS A 136 0.62 -12.33 -11.90
N THR A 137 -0.41 -12.01 -12.70
CA THR A 137 -0.25 -11.81 -14.14
C THR A 137 0.78 -10.71 -14.43
N ILE A 138 0.69 -9.57 -13.76
CA ILE A 138 1.64 -8.48 -13.94
C ILE A 138 3.08 -8.92 -13.60
N LEU A 139 3.28 -9.63 -12.49
CA LEU A 139 4.60 -10.09 -12.08
C LEU A 139 5.19 -11.12 -13.05
N ASP A 140 4.36 -12.05 -13.53
CA ASP A 140 4.75 -13.05 -14.52
C ASP A 140 5.11 -12.40 -15.86
N ASP A 141 4.30 -11.46 -16.35
CA ASP A 141 4.52 -10.74 -17.62
C ASP A 141 5.79 -9.86 -17.56
N LEU A 142 6.10 -9.32 -16.39
CA LEU A 142 7.33 -8.57 -16.16
C LEU A 142 8.56 -9.45 -15.91
N GLY A 143 8.40 -10.77 -15.87
CA GLY A 143 9.47 -11.73 -15.61
C GLY A 143 10.14 -11.54 -14.23
N VAL A 144 9.37 -11.16 -13.23
CA VAL A 144 9.88 -11.01 -11.86
C VAL A 144 10.03 -12.40 -11.24
N ASP A 145 11.24 -12.72 -10.80
CA ASP A 145 11.48 -13.91 -9.98
C ASP A 145 11.08 -13.60 -8.53
N TYR A 146 10.03 -14.26 -8.03
CA TYR A 146 9.48 -13.99 -6.70
C TYR A 146 9.12 -15.26 -5.93
N GLU A 147 9.21 -15.17 -4.63
CA GLU A 147 8.66 -16.16 -3.70
C GLU A 147 7.23 -15.78 -3.30
N VAL A 148 6.40 -16.78 -2.96
CA VAL A 148 5.04 -16.54 -2.46
C VAL A 148 5.02 -16.64 -0.94
N GLY A 149 4.55 -15.56 -0.29
CA GLY A 149 4.28 -15.51 1.15
C GLY A 149 2.78 -15.54 1.43
N ILE A 150 2.29 -16.63 2.06
CA ILE A 150 0.88 -16.74 2.46
C ILE A 150 0.69 -16.11 3.85
N ASP A 151 -0.45 -15.45 4.06
CA ASP A 151 -0.79 -14.66 5.27
C ASP A 151 0.10 -13.43 5.50
N GLU A 152 0.78 -12.97 4.45
CA GLU A 152 1.68 -11.82 4.52
C GLU A 152 1.11 -10.56 3.86
N ALA A 153 -0.04 -10.65 3.17
CA ALA A 153 -0.69 -9.51 2.53
C ALA A 153 -1.08 -8.41 3.53
N ALA A 154 -1.27 -7.19 3.02
CA ALA A 154 -1.94 -6.14 3.77
C ALA A 154 -3.42 -6.50 3.96
N PHE A 155 -4.08 -5.91 4.96
CA PHE A 155 -5.50 -6.23 5.23
C PHE A 155 -6.45 -5.84 4.09
N TYR A 156 -6.02 -4.99 3.18
CA TYR A 156 -6.79 -4.40 2.07
C TYR A 156 -6.33 -4.83 0.67
N GLY A 157 -5.30 -5.63 0.54
CA GLY A 157 -4.85 -6.10 -0.76
C GLY A 157 -3.49 -6.80 -0.77
N PRO A 158 -3.18 -7.47 -1.88
CA PRO A 158 -1.90 -8.13 -2.08
C PRO A 158 -0.77 -7.12 -2.27
N LYS A 159 0.46 -7.57 -2.03
CA LYS A 159 1.64 -6.72 -2.15
C LYS A 159 2.85 -7.46 -2.68
N LEU A 160 3.72 -6.73 -3.37
CA LEU A 160 5.08 -7.12 -3.69
C LEU A 160 6.01 -6.47 -2.67
N ASP A 161 6.65 -7.29 -1.84
CA ASP A 161 7.68 -6.87 -0.91
C ASP A 161 9.05 -7.09 -1.53
N ILE A 162 9.88 -6.05 -1.55
CA ILE A 162 11.30 -6.15 -1.89
C ILE A 162 12.05 -6.27 -0.58
N GLN A 163 12.68 -7.40 -0.38
CA GLN A 163 13.35 -7.75 0.85
C GLN A 163 14.86 -7.70 0.67
N TYR A 164 15.54 -7.34 1.73
CA TYR A 164 16.99 -7.29 1.80
C TYR A 164 17.49 -8.14 2.97
N LYS A 165 18.47 -8.97 2.74
CA LYS A 165 19.06 -9.79 3.78
C LYS A 165 20.04 -8.96 4.60
N ASN A 166 19.68 -8.70 5.86
CA ASN A 166 20.50 -7.91 6.76
C ASN A 166 21.76 -8.67 7.24
N VAL A 167 22.65 -7.99 7.97
CA VAL A 167 23.92 -8.55 8.46
C VAL A 167 23.75 -9.74 9.40
N PHE A 168 22.57 -9.93 9.99
CA PHE A 168 22.24 -11.08 10.84
C PHE A 168 21.63 -12.25 10.05
N GLY A 169 21.53 -12.13 8.72
CA GLY A 169 20.95 -13.13 7.85
C GLY A 169 19.41 -13.16 7.84
N LYS A 170 18.76 -12.16 8.45
CA LYS A 170 17.29 -11.99 8.40
C LYS A 170 16.90 -11.12 7.22
N GLU A 171 15.74 -11.40 6.65
CA GLU A 171 15.14 -10.58 5.60
C GLU A 171 14.33 -9.45 6.20
N ASP A 172 14.63 -8.23 5.78
CA ASP A 172 13.88 -7.01 6.13
C ASP A 172 13.24 -6.46 4.86
N THR A 173 11.95 -6.11 4.94
CA THR A 173 11.26 -5.45 3.82
C THR A 173 11.67 -3.99 3.75
N ILE A 174 12.29 -3.60 2.65
CA ILE A 174 12.77 -2.22 2.42
C ILE A 174 11.89 -1.41 1.49
N VAL A 175 11.21 -2.07 0.55
CA VAL A 175 10.25 -1.44 -0.37
C VAL A 175 9.01 -2.33 -0.46
N THR A 176 7.83 -1.72 -0.51
CA THR A 176 6.58 -2.44 -0.74
C THR A 176 5.77 -1.74 -1.82
N ILE A 177 5.24 -2.51 -2.76
CA ILE A 177 4.28 -2.08 -3.77
C ILE A 177 2.96 -2.82 -3.49
N GLN A 178 1.89 -2.10 -3.17
CA GLN A 178 0.60 -2.68 -2.73
C GLN A 178 -0.52 -2.26 -3.66
N ILE A 179 -1.35 -3.20 -4.09
CA ILE A 179 -2.59 -2.92 -4.82
C ILE A 179 -3.73 -2.85 -3.81
N ASP A 180 -4.50 -1.77 -3.86
CA ASP A 180 -5.67 -1.55 -3.03
C ASP A 180 -6.91 -1.50 -3.93
N MET A 181 -7.74 -2.50 -3.85
CA MET A 181 -8.99 -2.59 -4.60
C MET A 181 -10.24 -2.34 -3.73
N LEU A 182 -10.06 -2.11 -2.43
CA LEU A 182 -11.15 -2.00 -1.47
C LEU A 182 -11.41 -0.57 -1.00
N LEU A 183 -10.35 0.17 -0.67
CA LEU A 183 -10.50 1.46 -0.02
C LEU A 183 -11.06 2.53 -0.96
N ALA A 184 -10.80 2.45 -2.26
CA ALA A 184 -11.37 3.37 -3.23
C ALA A 184 -12.92 3.35 -3.17
N GLU A 185 -13.53 2.17 -3.11
CA GLU A 185 -14.97 2.01 -2.98
C GLU A 185 -15.48 2.52 -1.62
N ARG A 186 -14.81 2.16 -0.52
CA ARG A 186 -15.17 2.59 0.83
C ARG A 186 -15.13 4.11 1.02
N PHE A 187 -14.21 4.78 0.35
CA PHE A 187 -14.10 6.24 0.34
C PHE A 187 -15.04 6.91 -0.68
N GLY A 188 -15.82 6.14 -1.43
CA GLY A 188 -16.73 6.65 -2.45
C GLY A 188 -16.02 7.34 -3.61
N MET A 189 -14.78 6.92 -3.91
CA MET A 189 -13.99 7.47 -5.00
C MET A 189 -14.59 7.04 -6.34
N TYR A 190 -14.64 7.96 -7.30
CA TYR A 190 -15.03 7.66 -8.68
C TYR A 190 -14.39 8.64 -9.65
N TYR A 191 -14.31 8.27 -10.91
CA TYR A 191 -14.02 9.17 -12.02
C TYR A 191 -15.12 9.07 -13.07
N ILE A 192 -15.26 10.12 -13.88
CA ILE A 192 -16.16 10.09 -15.05
C ILE A 192 -15.37 9.58 -16.25
N ASP A 193 -15.82 8.47 -16.80
CA ASP A 193 -15.18 7.85 -17.96
C ASP A 193 -15.65 8.51 -19.29
N LYS A 194 -15.09 8.05 -20.41
CA LYS A 194 -15.38 8.57 -21.77
C LYS A 194 -16.85 8.49 -22.15
N ASP A 195 -17.55 7.52 -21.61
CA ASP A 195 -18.99 7.28 -21.81
C ASP A 195 -19.88 8.12 -20.88
N GLY A 196 -19.29 8.98 -20.05
CA GLY A 196 -20.00 9.81 -19.08
C GLY A 196 -20.43 9.07 -17.80
N GLN A 197 -20.08 7.77 -17.67
CA GLN A 197 -20.45 6.97 -16.51
C GLN A 197 -19.41 7.10 -15.39
N LYS A 198 -19.90 6.94 -14.16
CA LYS A 198 -19.04 6.82 -12.98
C LYS A 198 -18.38 5.45 -12.95
N LYS A 199 -17.05 5.44 -12.81
CA LYS A 199 -16.28 4.20 -12.65
C LYS A 199 -15.38 4.29 -11.43
N LEU A 200 -15.12 3.15 -10.82
CA LEU A 200 -14.25 3.02 -9.66
C LEU A 200 -12.78 3.06 -10.11
N PRO A 201 -11.93 3.92 -9.52
CA PRO A 201 -10.50 3.86 -9.76
C PRO A 201 -9.86 2.73 -8.97
N VAL A 202 -8.71 2.26 -9.42
CA VAL A 202 -7.79 1.45 -8.63
C VAL A 202 -6.84 2.38 -7.91
N SER A 203 -6.60 2.13 -6.65
CA SER A 203 -5.56 2.79 -5.88
C SER A 203 -4.42 1.82 -5.61
N TYR A 204 -3.18 2.26 -5.70
CA TYR A 204 -2.09 1.49 -5.19
C TYR A 204 -1.01 2.37 -4.58
N THR A 205 -0.36 1.83 -3.56
CA THR A 205 0.71 2.49 -2.83
C THR A 205 2.04 1.95 -3.32
N HIS A 206 2.96 2.84 -3.67
CA HIS A 206 4.31 2.44 -4.05
C HIS A 206 5.34 3.13 -3.15
N LEU A 207 6.50 2.48 -3.05
CA LEU A 207 7.66 2.97 -2.32
C LEU A 207 7.32 3.42 -0.89
N ARG A 208 7.14 2.44 -0.06
CA ARG A 208 7.13 2.63 1.38
C ARG A 208 8.54 2.37 1.89
N ALA A 209 9.40 3.39 1.88
CA ALA A 209 10.64 3.34 2.61
C ALA A 209 10.38 3.80 4.05
N HIS A 210 10.84 3.02 5.03
CA HIS A 210 10.86 3.44 6.42
C HIS A 210 12.10 4.30 6.63
N GLU A 211 11.90 5.60 6.76
CA GLU A 211 12.92 6.51 7.29
C GLU A 211 12.72 6.62 8.79
N THR A 212 13.70 6.20 9.55
CA THR A 212 13.77 6.39 11.01
C THR A 212 14.63 7.59 11.35
#